data_2abcbea47bdbe22fe110afe32c844d94
#
_entry.id   2abcbea47bdbe22fe110afe32c844d94
#
_cell.length_a   1.000
_cell.length_b   1.000
_cell.length_c   1.000
_cell.angle_alpha   90.00
_cell.angle_beta   90.00
_cell.angle_gamma   90.00
#
_symmetry.space_group_name_H-M   'P 1'
#
loop_
_entity.id
_entity.type
_entity.pdbx_description
1 polymer ?
#
loop_
_entity_poly.entity_id
_entity_poly.type
_entity_poly.pdbx_seq_one_letter_code
_entity_poly.pdbx_strand_id
1 'polypeptide(L)'
;MASRVRMLDALRASERPLDARELAAVCGLHVSTVRFHLDVLSEAGLVRSHSEPPRTRGRPRLLYAPACVGDTGGSKPTGYQSLAMILAAHWAEAPAERARRAERAGWAVAREQGFTPRLSPSLAAEESVAQVSGLFAELGFEPEIAREGPDLQIRLRACPFRAVAQKHPEVVCSMHLGLLRGALAEVGAPAMTSSLRPFVEPHLCVAHISPAIESAPDTQSPQTPNAANQP
;
A
#
# COMPACT_ATOMS: atom_id res chain seq x y z
N MET A 1 -9.14 -2.53 28.04
CA MET A 1 -8.68 -2.73 26.65
C MET A 1 -9.69 -3.45 25.76
N ALA A 2 -10.35 -4.50 26.21
CA ALA A 2 -11.33 -5.27 25.41
C ALA A 2 -12.46 -4.45 24.76
N SER A 3 -12.99 -3.41 25.42
CA SER A 3 -14.11 -2.62 24.89
C SER A 3 -13.73 -1.75 23.67
N ARG A 4 -12.51 -1.22 23.60
CA ARG A 4 -12.03 -0.41 22.47
C ARG A 4 -11.77 -1.25 21.24
N VAL A 5 -11.16 -2.44 21.41
CA VAL A 5 -10.95 -3.40 20.34
C VAL A 5 -12.29 -3.85 19.76
N ARG A 6 -13.23 -4.27 20.60
CA ARG A 6 -14.58 -4.67 20.18
C ARG A 6 -15.32 -3.58 19.41
N MET A 7 -15.15 -2.33 19.82
CA MET A 7 -15.75 -1.18 19.13
C MET A 7 -15.14 -0.91 17.77
N LEU A 8 -13.80 -1.02 17.67
CA LEU A 8 -13.09 -0.89 16.41
C LEU A 8 -13.46 -2.02 15.44
N ASP A 9 -13.58 -3.24 15.95
CA ASP A 9 -14.00 -4.40 15.17
C ASP A 9 -15.45 -4.27 14.68
N ALA A 10 -16.35 -3.73 15.51
CA ALA A 10 -17.72 -3.44 15.12
C ALA A 10 -17.80 -2.38 14.00
N LEU A 11 -16.95 -1.35 14.08
CA LEU A 11 -16.85 -0.34 13.02
C LEU A 11 -16.28 -0.92 11.72
N ARG A 12 -15.29 -1.80 11.81
CA ARG A 12 -14.68 -2.48 10.64
C ARG A 12 -15.64 -3.45 9.96
N ALA A 13 -16.46 -4.14 10.75
CA ALA A 13 -17.45 -5.09 10.23
C ALA A 13 -18.68 -4.39 9.62
N SER A 14 -18.83 -3.08 9.81
CA SER A 14 -19.96 -2.33 9.28
C SER A 14 -19.68 -1.76 7.91
N GLU A 15 -20.57 -2.00 6.96
CA GLU A 15 -20.49 -1.44 5.59
C GLU A 15 -20.75 0.08 5.55
N ARG A 16 -21.25 0.65 6.63
CA ARG A 16 -21.59 2.09 6.75
C ARG A 16 -21.08 2.68 8.05
N PRO A 17 -20.85 3.99 8.10
CA PRO A 17 -20.56 4.68 9.36
C PRO A 17 -21.69 4.50 10.38
N LEU A 18 -21.33 4.32 11.65
CA LEU A 18 -22.27 4.13 12.76
C LEU A 18 -22.27 5.33 13.70
N ASP A 19 -23.42 5.64 14.30
CA ASP A 19 -23.47 6.62 15.39
C ASP A 19 -23.18 5.98 16.76
N ALA A 20 -22.97 6.81 17.78
CA ALA A 20 -22.65 6.33 19.14
C ALA A 20 -23.75 5.48 19.77
N ARG A 21 -25.03 5.63 19.38
CA ARG A 21 -26.13 4.82 19.87
C ARG A 21 -26.14 3.44 19.20
N GLU A 22 -25.94 3.40 17.91
CA GLU A 22 -25.83 2.16 17.15
C GLU A 22 -24.66 1.32 17.67
N LEU A 23 -23.48 1.94 17.88
CA LEU A 23 -22.32 1.28 18.48
C LEU A 23 -22.59 0.81 19.92
N ALA A 24 -23.33 1.58 20.70
CA ALA A 24 -23.71 1.20 22.06
C ALA A 24 -24.56 -0.08 22.07
N ALA A 25 -25.52 -0.19 21.14
CA ALA A 25 -26.34 -1.38 20.96
C ALA A 25 -25.50 -2.59 20.53
N VAL A 26 -24.62 -2.42 19.55
CA VAL A 26 -23.74 -3.50 19.04
C VAL A 26 -22.74 -3.99 20.10
N CYS A 27 -22.17 -3.05 20.87
CA CYS A 27 -21.13 -3.38 21.85
C CYS A 27 -21.71 -3.74 23.24
N GLY A 28 -23.01 -3.59 23.48
CA GLY A 28 -23.61 -3.82 24.79
C GLY A 28 -23.10 -2.83 25.85
N LEU A 29 -22.83 -1.57 25.47
CA LEU A 29 -22.28 -0.54 26.34
C LEU A 29 -23.24 0.66 26.45
N HIS A 30 -23.09 1.42 27.54
CA HIS A 30 -23.81 2.69 27.64
C HIS A 30 -23.25 3.74 26.65
N VAL A 31 -24.12 4.58 26.10
CA VAL A 31 -23.73 5.58 25.05
C VAL A 31 -22.64 6.54 25.53
N SER A 32 -22.61 6.92 26.80
CA SER A 32 -21.57 7.78 27.38
C SER A 32 -20.20 7.08 27.38
N THR A 33 -20.17 5.78 27.68
CA THR A 33 -18.96 4.97 27.65
C THR A 33 -18.44 4.82 26.22
N VAL A 34 -19.36 4.62 25.27
CA VAL A 34 -19.01 4.57 23.83
C VAL A 34 -18.40 5.88 23.37
N ARG A 35 -19.00 7.03 23.71
CA ARG A 35 -18.44 8.34 23.36
C ARG A 35 -17.04 8.55 23.92
N PHE A 36 -16.82 8.24 25.19
CA PHE A 36 -15.49 8.31 25.80
C PHE A 36 -14.46 7.45 25.03
N HIS A 37 -14.82 6.22 24.66
CA HIS A 37 -13.92 5.35 23.89
C HIS A 37 -13.71 5.83 22.46
N LEU A 38 -14.75 6.39 21.82
CA LEU A 38 -14.64 6.98 20.48
C LEU A 38 -13.72 8.21 20.47
N ASP A 39 -13.77 9.04 21.51
CA ASP A 39 -12.87 10.19 21.65
C ASP A 39 -11.41 9.69 21.72
N VAL A 40 -11.13 8.69 22.56
CA VAL A 40 -9.77 8.09 22.67
C VAL A 40 -9.32 7.45 21.35
N LEU A 41 -10.22 6.73 20.65
CA LEU A 41 -9.90 6.11 19.37
C LEU A 41 -9.69 7.16 18.26
N SER A 42 -10.43 8.27 18.32
CA SER A 42 -10.29 9.40 17.39
C SER A 42 -8.96 10.15 17.62
N GLU A 43 -8.60 10.40 18.90
CA GLU A 43 -7.31 10.98 19.27
C GLU A 43 -6.13 10.10 18.83
N ALA A 44 -6.30 8.77 18.92
CA ALA A 44 -5.34 7.80 18.44
C ALA A 44 -5.31 7.67 16.90
N GLY A 45 -6.20 8.36 16.17
CA GLY A 45 -6.29 8.29 14.72
C GLY A 45 -6.84 6.96 14.18
N LEU A 46 -7.48 6.14 15.03
CA LEU A 46 -8.04 4.83 14.66
C LEU A 46 -9.48 4.90 14.17
N VAL A 47 -10.18 5.99 14.51
CA VAL A 47 -11.57 6.25 14.14
C VAL A 47 -11.67 7.67 13.62
N ARG A 48 -12.43 7.85 12.55
CA ARG A 48 -12.81 9.16 12.02
C ARG A 48 -14.28 9.44 12.32
N SER A 49 -14.61 10.70 12.54
CA SER A 49 -15.98 11.15 12.64
C SER A 49 -16.33 12.15 11.55
N HIS A 50 -17.56 12.11 11.08
CA HIS A 50 -18.12 13.14 10.21
C HIS A 50 -19.52 13.50 10.66
N SER A 51 -19.90 14.75 10.43
CA SER A 51 -21.23 15.26 10.79
C SER A 51 -22.17 15.08 9.60
N GLU A 52 -23.27 14.34 9.81
CA GLU A 52 -24.34 14.26 8.83
C GLU A 52 -25.30 15.43 9.05
N PRO A 53 -25.63 16.24 8.04
CA PRO A 53 -26.60 17.31 8.20
C PRO A 53 -27.96 16.74 8.61
N PRO A 54 -28.68 17.38 9.54
CA PRO A 54 -29.96 16.88 10.02
C PRO A 54 -31.00 16.94 8.89
N ARG A 55 -31.73 15.84 8.68
CA ARG A 55 -32.86 15.79 7.73
C ARG A 55 -34.07 16.60 8.19
N THR A 56 -34.10 16.95 9.47
CA THR A 56 -35.12 17.77 10.11
C THR A 56 -34.46 18.71 11.13
N ARG A 57 -35.20 19.70 11.72
CA ARG A 57 -34.67 20.57 12.77
C ARG A 57 -34.09 19.73 13.93
N GLY A 58 -32.78 19.84 14.16
CA GLY A 58 -32.08 19.10 15.23
C GLY A 58 -30.56 19.25 15.15
N ARG A 59 -29.87 18.72 16.17
CA ARG A 59 -28.41 18.66 16.21
C ARG A 59 -27.92 17.65 15.13
N PRO A 60 -26.91 17.99 14.34
CA PRO A 60 -26.28 17.06 13.38
C PRO A 60 -25.90 15.74 14.05
N ARG A 61 -26.12 14.63 13.36
CA ARG A 61 -25.65 13.31 13.81
C ARG A 61 -24.15 13.21 13.56
N LEU A 62 -23.42 12.74 14.56
CA LEU A 62 -22.00 12.42 14.42
C LEU A 62 -21.89 10.93 14.12
N LEU A 63 -21.39 10.60 12.96
CA LEU A 63 -21.16 9.25 12.48
C LEU A 63 -19.67 8.92 12.56
N TYR A 64 -19.37 7.68 12.88
CA TYR A 64 -18.01 7.17 13.09
C TYR A 64 -17.72 6.04 12.12
N ALA A 65 -16.53 6.03 11.59
CA ALA A 65 -16.01 4.96 10.71
C ALA A 65 -14.58 4.63 11.13
N PRO A 66 -14.08 3.41 10.85
CA PRO A 66 -12.66 3.15 11.03
C PRO A 66 -11.86 4.17 10.22
N ALA A 67 -10.80 4.69 10.78
CA ALA A 67 -9.83 5.43 10.00
C ALA A 67 -9.07 4.39 9.17
N CYS A 68 -9.12 4.52 7.85
CA CYS A 68 -8.13 3.83 7.03
C CYS A 68 -6.75 4.38 7.41
N VAL A 69 -5.78 3.52 7.61
CA VAL A 69 -4.40 3.97 7.87
C VAL A 69 -4.00 4.89 6.71
N GLY A 70 -3.83 6.19 6.99
CA GLY A 70 -3.58 7.22 5.97
C GLY A 70 -4.76 8.09 5.55
N ASP A 71 -5.99 7.85 6.02
CA ASP A 71 -7.15 8.69 5.71
C ASP A 71 -7.34 9.78 6.78
N THR A 72 -6.78 10.95 6.52
CA THR A 72 -6.92 12.15 7.37
C THR A 72 -8.05 13.05 6.90
N GLY A 73 -9.19 12.48 6.58
CA GLY A 73 -10.38 13.25 6.21
C GLY A 73 -10.73 14.31 7.27
N GLY A 74 -10.25 15.53 7.10
CA GLY A 74 -10.60 16.70 7.92
C GLY A 74 -9.88 16.86 9.27
N SER A 75 -9.05 15.90 9.72
CA SER A 75 -8.23 16.06 10.92
C SER A 75 -6.93 16.77 10.62
N LYS A 76 -6.43 17.59 11.57
CA LYS A 76 -5.08 18.16 11.46
C LYS A 76 -4.05 17.05 11.31
N PRO A 77 -3.04 17.20 10.44
CA PRO A 77 -1.98 16.21 10.30
C PRO A 77 -1.34 15.90 11.65
N THR A 78 -1.10 14.65 11.95
CA THR A 78 -0.31 14.26 13.14
C THR A 78 1.12 14.80 13.01
N GLY A 79 1.86 14.90 14.13
CA GLY A 79 3.25 15.32 14.09
C GLY A 79 4.10 14.47 13.13
N TYR A 80 3.88 13.17 13.11
CA TYR A 80 4.56 12.25 12.17
C TYR A 80 4.19 12.49 10.71
N GLN A 81 2.92 12.76 10.42
CA GLN A 81 2.49 13.10 9.07
C GLN A 81 3.08 14.42 8.60
N SER A 82 3.12 15.44 9.48
CA SER A 82 3.75 16.72 9.17
C SER A 82 5.25 16.55 8.90
N LEU A 83 5.95 15.77 9.71
CA LEU A 83 7.37 15.46 9.50
C LEU A 83 7.56 14.71 8.17
N ALA A 84 6.77 13.69 7.90
CA ALA A 84 6.84 12.93 6.65
C ALA A 84 6.59 13.81 5.41
N MET A 85 5.64 14.76 5.48
CA MET A 85 5.40 15.74 4.43
C MET A 85 6.62 16.62 4.17
N ILE A 86 7.23 17.15 5.23
CA ILE A 86 8.42 18.00 5.11
C ILE A 86 9.59 17.21 4.52
N LEU A 87 9.84 16.01 5.01
CA LEU A 87 10.91 15.15 4.49
C LEU A 87 10.67 14.80 3.01
N ALA A 88 9.45 14.44 2.63
CA ALA A 88 9.12 14.12 1.25
C ALA A 88 9.30 15.34 0.31
N ALA A 89 8.86 16.52 0.74
CA ALA A 89 9.00 17.76 -0.03
C ALA A 89 10.46 18.14 -0.29
N HIS A 90 11.34 17.87 0.68
CA HIS A 90 12.76 18.27 0.65
C HIS A 90 13.73 17.10 0.46
N TRP A 91 13.25 15.93 0.02
CA TRP A 91 14.06 14.72 -0.20
C TRP A 91 15.18 14.91 -1.24
N ALA A 92 14.91 15.69 -2.28
CA ALA A 92 15.85 16.23 -3.26
C ALA A 92 15.16 17.37 -4.03
N GLU A 93 15.91 18.19 -4.74
CA GLU A 93 15.36 19.32 -5.48
C GLU A 93 14.48 18.88 -6.67
N ALA A 94 14.99 18.01 -7.54
CA ALA A 94 14.27 17.55 -8.72
C ALA A 94 13.35 16.35 -8.40
N PRO A 95 12.10 16.33 -8.90
CA PRO A 95 11.17 15.20 -8.69
C PRO A 95 11.74 13.85 -9.13
N ALA A 96 12.43 13.80 -10.26
CA ALA A 96 13.06 12.58 -10.76
C ALA A 96 14.17 12.05 -9.84
N GLU A 97 14.90 12.94 -9.18
CA GLU A 97 15.91 12.55 -8.20
C GLU A 97 15.27 12.07 -6.90
N ARG A 98 14.18 12.71 -6.45
CA ARG A 98 13.37 12.23 -5.33
C ARG A 98 12.89 10.80 -5.56
N ALA A 99 12.34 10.52 -6.75
CA ALA A 99 11.88 9.19 -7.13
C ALA A 99 13.00 8.14 -7.08
N ARG A 100 14.16 8.42 -7.71
CA ARG A 100 15.30 7.50 -7.70
C ARG A 100 15.85 7.23 -6.29
N ARG A 101 15.96 8.26 -5.45
CA ARG A 101 16.41 8.10 -4.05
C ARG A 101 15.42 7.29 -3.24
N ALA A 102 14.13 7.57 -3.40
CA ALA A 102 13.06 6.86 -2.71
C ALA A 102 13.01 5.38 -3.12
N GLU A 103 13.16 5.07 -4.40
CA GLU A 103 13.23 3.69 -4.89
C GLU A 103 14.43 2.94 -4.29
N ARG A 104 15.63 3.56 -4.28
CA ARG A 104 16.81 2.96 -3.61
C ARG A 104 16.59 2.74 -2.11
N ALA A 105 15.94 3.68 -1.43
CA ALA A 105 15.63 3.53 -0.02
C ALA A 105 14.66 2.37 0.23
N GLY A 106 13.61 2.24 -0.59
CA GLY A 106 12.69 1.11 -0.53
C GLY A 106 13.38 -0.23 -0.74
N TRP A 107 14.28 -0.31 -1.72
CA TRP A 107 15.11 -1.49 -1.95
C TRP A 107 15.97 -1.84 -0.73
N ALA A 108 16.62 -0.86 -0.11
CA ALA A 108 17.44 -1.08 1.08
C ALA A 108 16.61 -1.61 2.25
N VAL A 109 15.42 -1.05 2.48
CA VAL A 109 14.49 -1.53 3.53
C VAL A 109 14.10 -2.98 3.31
N ALA A 110 13.83 -3.40 2.06
CA ALA A 110 13.50 -4.79 1.75
C ALA A 110 14.59 -5.77 2.20
N ARG A 111 15.86 -5.41 2.02
CA ARG A 111 17.00 -6.23 2.44
C ARG A 111 17.11 -6.41 3.95
N GLU A 112 16.66 -5.43 4.71
CA GLU A 112 16.70 -5.46 6.19
C GLU A 112 15.59 -6.35 6.78
N GLN A 113 14.57 -6.70 6.00
CA GLN A 113 13.41 -7.49 6.48
C GLN A 113 13.71 -8.98 6.70
N GLY A 114 14.88 -9.45 6.31
CA GLY A 114 15.32 -10.82 6.64
C GLY A 114 14.51 -11.91 5.94
N PHE A 115 14.18 -11.74 4.67
CA PHE A 115 13.55 -12.78 3.87
C PHE A 115 14.40 -14.05 3.91
N THR A 116 13.75 -15.22 4.01
CA THR A 116 14.42 -16.50 3.89
C THR A 116 14.57 -16.83 2.41
N PRO A 117 15.79 -16.76 1.83
CA PRO A 117 16.01 -17.12 0.44
C PRO A 117 15.64 -18.60 0.22
N ARG A 118 14.91 -18.89 -0.83
CA ARG A 118 14.56 -20.28 -1.16
C ARG A 118 15.62 -20.92 -2.04
N LEU A 119 15.93 -22.17 -1.71
CA LEU A 119 16.93 -22.99 -2.40
C LEU A 119 16.42 -23.63 -3.72
N SER A 120 15.17 -23.39 -4.13
CA SER A 120 14.60 -23.97 -5.35
C SER A 120 14.03 -22.93 -6.31
N PRO A 121 14.60 -22.81 -7.52
CA PRO A 121 14.12 -21.84 -8.53
C PRO A 121 12.74 -22.15 -9.13
N SER A 122 12.18 -23.34 -8.89
CA SER A 122 11.00 -23.83 -9.62
C SER A 122 9.68 -23.76 -8.86
N LEU A 123 9.67 -23.36 -7.61
CA LEU A 123 8.44 -23.09 -6.87
C LEU A 123 8.21 -21.58 -6.84
N ALA A 124 7.91 -21.21 -7.87
CA ALA A 124 6.88 -20.43 -8.48
C ALA A 124 6.76 -18.98 -8.00
N ALA A 125 6.67 -18.17 -9.01
CA ALA A 125 6.25 -16.77 -8.96
C ALA A 125 5.15 -16.49 -7.92
N GLU A 126 4.16 -17.36 -7.80
CA GLU A 126 3.05 -17.22 -6.86
C GLU A 126 3.50 -17.20 -5.39
N GLU A 127 4.42 -18.05 -5.03
CA GLU A 127 4.90 -18.15 -3.66
C GLU A 127 5.80 -16.97 -3.29
N SER A 128 6.63 -16.49 -4.24
CA SER A 128 7.40 -15.27 -4.09
C SER A 128 6.50 -14.05 -3.94
N VAL A 129 5.45 -13.97 -4.76
CA VAL A 129 4.46 -12.89 -4.68
C VAL A 129 3.68 -12.97 -3.36
N ALA A 130 3.36 -14.17 -2.85
CA ALA A 130 2.70 -14.32 -1.56
C ALA A 130 3.57 -13.83 -0.40
N GLN A 131 4.88 -14.09 -0.40
CA GLN A 131 5.80 -13.57 0.62
C GLN A 131 5.90 -12.04 0.56
N VAL A 132 6.02 -11.48 -0.64
CA VAL A 132 6.05 -10.03 -0.84
C VAL A 132 4.72 -9.39 -0.43
N SER A 133 3.60 -10.04 -0.72
CA SER A 133 2.28 -9.61 -0.25
C SER A 133 2.20 -9.60 1.28
N GLY A 134 2.77 -10.62 1.95
CA GLY A 134 2.88 -10.66 3.41
C GLY A 134 3.62 -9.45 3.99
N LEU A 135 4.74 -9.07 3.40
CA LEU A 135 5.48 -7.87 3.81
C LEU A 135 4.60 -6.60 3.72
N PHE A 136 3.87 -6.43 2.63
CA PHE A 136 2.96 -5.28 2.51
C PHE A 136 1.85 -5.31 3.56
N ALA A 137 1.34 -6.50 3.92
CA ALA A 137 0.36 -6.65 5.00
C ALA A 137 0.93 -6.22 6.36
N GLU A 138 2.16 -6.63 6.69
CA GLU A 138 2.85 -6.22 7.92
C GLU A 138 3.09 -4.71 8.00
N LEU A 139 3.31 -4.07 6.86
CA LEU A 139 3.45 -2.62 6.75
C LEU A 139 2.11 -1.85 6.83
N GLY A 140 0.99 -2.56 6.98
CA GLY A 140 -0.35 -1.96 7.15
C GLY A 140 -1.09 -1.70 5.86
N PHE A 141 -0.64 -2.28 4.72
CA PHE A 141 -1.44 -2.34 3.51
C PHE A 141 -2.45 -3.50 3.62
N GLU A 142 -3.51 -3.42 2.85
CA GLU A 142 -4.47 -4.53 2.68
C GLU A 142 -4.23 -5.14 1.29
N PRO A 143 -3.24 -6.06 1.16
CA PRO A 143 -2.89 -6.65 -0.12
C PRO A 143 -3.85 -7.78 -0.50
N GLU A 144 -4.20 -7.84 -1.77
CA GLU A 144 -4.96 -8.91 -2.39
C GLU A 144 -4.20 -9.39 -3.62
N ILE A 145 -3.90 -10.69 -3.71
CA ILE A 145 -3.25 -11.26 -4.88
C ILE A 145 -4.32 -11.58 -5.92
N ALA A 146 -4.10 -11.12 -7.14
CA ALA A 146 -4.94 -11.42 -8.29
C ALA A 146 -4.07 -11.91 -9.46
N ARG A 147 -4.69 -12.60 -10.40
CA ARG A 147 -4.04 -13.06 -11.64
C ARG A 147 -4.72 -12.40 -12.83
N GLU A 148 -3.92 -11.88 -13.75
CA GLU A 148 -4.40 -11.35 -15.02
C GLU A 148 -3.59 -11.97 -16.17
N GLY A 149 -4.15 -13.04 -16.75
CA GLY A 149 -3.44 -13.85 -17.73
C GLY A 149 -2.18 -14.52 -17.13
N PRO A 150 -1.00 -14.33 -17.73
CA PRO A 150 0.27 -14.84 -17.21
C PRO A 150 0.82 -14.02 -16.03
N ASP A 151 0.31 -12.80 -15.83
CA ASP A 151 0.82 -11.84 -14.87
C ASP A 151 0.14 -12.01 -13.50
N LEU A 152 0.90 -11.72 -12.46
CA LEU A 152 0.42 -11.62 -11.10
C LEU A 152 0.29 -10.16 -10.70
N GLN A 153 -0.72 -9.87 -9.89
CA GLN A 153 -0.96 -8.54 -9.34
C GLN A 153 -1.04 -8.61 -7.83
N ILE A 154 -0.49 -7.60 -7.15
CA ILE A 154 -0.80 -7.31 -5.76
C ILE A 154 -1.62 -6.03 -5.75
N ARG A 155 -2.89 -6.15 -5.38
CA ARG A 155 -3.82 -5.03 -5.20
C ARG A 155 -3.70 -4.52 -3.78
N LEU A 156 -3.23 -3.30 -3.61
CA LEU A 156 -3.04 -2.65 -2.31
C LEU A 156 -4.22 -1.71 -2.06
N ARG A 157 -5.19 -2.16 -1.24
CA ARG A 157 -6.44 -1.42 -1.00
C ARG A 157 -6.32 -0.35 0.08
N ALA A 158 -5.33 -0.44 0.95
CA ALA A 158 -5.02 0.57 1.94
C ALA A 158 -3.56 1.02 1.78
N CYS A 159 -3.33 2.31 1.82
CA CYS A 159 -1.99 2.89 1.88
C CYS A 159 -1.84 3.64 3.20
N PRO A 160 -1.00 3.17 4.15
CA PRO A 160 -0.79 3.85 5.43
C PRO A 160 -0.19 5.25 5.27
N PHE A 161 0.43 5.54 4.13
CA PHE A 161 1.06 6.82 3.81
C PHE A 161 0.26 7.68 2.84
N ARG A 162 -1.03 7.38 2.66
CA ARG A 162 -1.86 7.98 1.61
C ARG A 162 -1.83 9.50 1.59
N ALA A 163 -1.92 10.16 2.76
CA ALA A 163 -1.91 11.61 2.83
C ALA A 163 -0.61 12.22 2.27
N VAL A 164 0.53 11.56 2.49
CA VAL A 164 1.82 11.97 1.93
C VAL A 164 1.91 11.56 0.46
N ALA A 165 1.46 10.35 0.11
CA ALA A 165 1.50 9.82 -1.25
C ALA A 165 0.67 10.64 -2.25
N GLN A 166 -0.44 11.24 -1.82
CA GLN A 166 -1.25 12.12 -2.66
C GLN A 166 -0.53 13.43 -3.02
N LYS A 167 0.35 13.93 -2.16
CA LYS A 167 1.10 15.17 -2.37
C LYS A 167 2.48 14.93 -2.98
N HIS A 168 3.09 13.81 -2.63
CA HIS A 168 4.44 13.42 -3.03
C HIS A 168 4.48 11.97 -3.55
N PRO A 169 3.73 11.66 -4.62
CA PRO A 169 3.70 10.29 -5.17
C PRO A 169 5.08 9.86 -5.66
N GLU A 170 5.89 10.78 -6.17
CA GLU A 170 7.26 10.53 -6.63
C GLU A 170 8.19 10.04 -5.50
N VAL A 171 7.86 10.30 -4.25
CA VAL A 171 8.62 9.78 -3.11
C VAL A 171 7.98 8.49 -2.61
N VAL A 172 6.73 8.55 -2.19
CA VAL A 172 6.08 7.43 -1.50
C VAL A 172 5.87 6.24 -2.42
N CYS A 173 5.35 6.47 -3.64
CA CYS A 173 5.07 5.37 -4.56
C CYS A 173 6.36 4.77 -5.15
N SER A 174 7.41 5.58 -5.37
CA SER A 174 8.70 5.06 -5.80
C SER A 174 9.39 4.26 -4.69
N MET A 175 9.24 4.65 -3.42
CA MET A 175 9.73 3.85 -2.29
C MET A 175 9.03 2.49 -2.23
N HIS A 176 7.71 2.44 -2.44
CA HIS A 176 6.97 1.17 -2.50
C HIS A 176 7.39 0.30 -3.69
N LEU A 177 7.67 0.91 -4.85
CA LEU A 177 8.21 0.19 -6.00
C LEU A 177 9.60 -0.40 -5.69
N GLY A 178 10.45 0.37 -5.03
CA GLY A 178 11.76 -0.10 -4.57
C GLY A 178 11.65 -1.25 -3.57
N LEU A 179 10.72 -1.14 -2.61
CA LEU A 179 10.43 -2.19 -1.64
C LEU A 179 9.95 -3.48 -2.34
N LEU A 180 9.02 -3.36 -3.29
CA LEU A 180 8.53 -4.49 -4.10
C LEU A 180 9.67 -5.20 -4.84
N ARG A 181 10.50 -4.42 -5.55
CA ARG A 181 11.63 -4.95 -6.34
C ARG A 181 12.69 -5.58 -5.46
N GLY A 182 13.02 -4.93 -4.35
CA GLY A 182 13.97 -5.44 -3.37
C GLY A 182 13.47 -6.74 -2.74
N ALA A 183 12.21 -6.81 -2.33
CA ALA A 183 11.63 -8.01 -1.76
C ALA A 183 11.59 -9.17 -2.76
N LEU A 184 11.23 -8.93 -4.03
CA LEU A 184 11.29 -9.94 -5.09
C LEU A 184 12.72 -10.48 -5.30
N ALA A 185 13.72 -9.60 -5.24
CA ALA A 185 15.11 -10.01 -5.34
C ALA A 185 15.55 -10.88 -4.14
N GLU A 186 15.18 -10.50 -2.93
CA GLU A 186 15.54 -11.23 -1.70
C GLU A 186 14.87 -12.61 -1.61
N VAL A 187 13.64 -12.75 -2.12
CA VAL A 187 12.96 -14.07 -2.17
C VAL A 187 13.44 -14.97 -3.33
N GLY A 188 14.43 -14.52 -4.11
CA GLY A 188 15.01 -15.30 -5.20
C GLY A 188 14.25 -15.23 -6.52
N ALA A 189 13.46 -14.19 -6.74
CA ALA A 189 12.73 -13.93 -7.99
C ALA A 189 13.23 -12.67 -8.76
N PRO A 190 14.55 -12.47 -8.95
CA PRO A 190 15.09 -11.25 -9.57
C PRO A 190 14.74 -11.12 -11.06
N ALA A 191 14.42 -12.24 -11.72
CA ALA A 191 14.06 -12.26 -13.14
C ALA A 191 12.61 -11.81 -13.40
N MET A 192 11.87 -11.38 -12.37
CA MET A 192 10.51 -10.83 -12.53
C MET A 192 10.58 -9.32 -12.77
N THR A 193 9.91 -8.87 -13.83
CA THR A 193 9.67 -7.44 -14.02
C THR A 193 8.53 -6.98 -13.13
N SER A 194 8.65 -5.79 -12.56
CA SER A 194 7.63 -5.26 -11.69
C SER A 194 7.39 -3.78 -11.92
N SER A 195 6.13 -3.38 -11.83
CA SER A 195 5.70 -2.00 -11.90
C SER A 195 4.63 -1.73 -10.84
N LEU A 196 4.51 -0.48 -10.44
CA LEU A 196 3.47 -0.04 -9.51
C LEU A 196 2.64 1.06 -10.17
N ARG A 197 1.35 0.87 -10.26
CA ARG A 197 0.37 1.88 -10.72
C ARG A 197 -0.34 2.44 -9.49
N PRO A 198 0.02 3.66 -9.05
CA PRO A 198 -0.61 4.26 -7.89
C PRO A 198 -2.01 4.79 -8.25
N PHE A 199 -2.91 4.71 -7.29
CA PHE A 199 -4.24 5.33 -7.34
C PHE A 199 -5.05 4.99 -8.61
N VAL A 200 -5.04 3.70 -9.04
CA VAL A 200 -5.91 3.24 -10.15
C VAL A 200 -7.39 3.44 -9.81
N GLU A 201 -7.70 3.42 -8.52
CA GLU A 201 -8.93 3.87 -7.89
C GLU A 201 -8.57 4.70 -6.65
N PRO A 202 -9.50 5.47 -6.06
CA PRO A 202 -9.20 6.34 -4.93
C PRO A 202 -8.48 5.68 -3.74
N HIS A 203 -8.66 4.37 -3.55
CA HIS A 203 -8.08 3.59 -2.45
C HIS A 203 -7.29 2.37 -2.93
N LEU A 204 -6.98 2.28 -4.23
CA LEU A 204 -6.36 1.12 -4.82
C LEU A 204 -5.10 1.50 -5.58
N CYS A 205 -3.99 0.87 -5.22
CA CYS A 205 -2.78 0.81 -6.03
C CYS A 205 -2.60 -0.63 -6.53
N VAL A 206 -2.03 -0.81 -7.72
CA VAL A 206 -1.81 -2.13 -8.30
C VAL A 206 -0.34 -2.30 -8.65
N ALA A 207 0.29 -3.29 -8.04
CA ALA A 207 1.60 -3.77 -8.43
C ALA A 207 1.43 -4.91 -9.43
N HIS A 208 2.01 -4.76 -10.63
CA HIS A 208 2.05 -5.78 -11.66
C HIS A 208 3.40 -6.48 -11.60
N ILE A 209 3.40 -7.80 -11.68
CA ILE A 209 4.56 -8.66 -11.58
C ILE A 209 4.47 -9.69 -12.70
N SER A 210 5.39 -9.58 -13.66
CA SER A 210 5.44 -10.43 -14.85
C SER A 210 6.76 -11.20 -14.90
N PRO A 211 6.79 -12.43 -15.41
CA PRO A 211 8.05 -13.09 -15.74
C PRO A 211 8.86 -12.22 -16.71
N ALA A 212 10.16 -12.11 -16.49
CA ALA A 212 11.00 -11.47 -17.50
C ALA A 212 10.92 -12.28 -18.79
N ILE A 213 10.52 -11.65 -19.87
CA ILE A 213 10.62 -12.26 -21.18
C ILE A 213 12.12 -12.33 -21.48
N GLU A 214 12.70 -13.52 -21.42
CA GLU A 214 14.04 -13.72 -21.99
C GLU A 214 13.95 -13.31 -23.46
N SER A 215 14.53 -12.16 -23.79
CA SER A 215 14.73 -11.78 -25.17
C SER A 215 15.59 -12.88 -25.79
N ALA A 216 14.99 -13.67 -26.69
CA ALA A 216 15.73 -14.67 -27.44
C ALA A 216 17.00 -14.03 -28.01
N PRO A 217 18.18 -14.68 -27.90
CA PRO A 217 19.39 -14.13 -28.48
C PRO A 217 19.17 -13.97 -29.98
N ASP A 218 19.40 -12.76 -30.45
CA ASP A 218 19.34 -12.40 -31.86
C ASP A 218 20.29 -13.36 -32.62
N THR A 219 19.71 -14.37 -33.24
CA THR A 219 20.46 -15.31 -34.06
C THR A 219 20.79 -14.58 -35.34
N GLN A 220 21.81 -13.73 -35.27
CA GLN A 220 22.46 -13.24 -36.48
C GLN A 220 23.06 -14.44 -37.20
N SER A 221 22.37 -14.88 -38.24
CA SER A 221 22.89 -15.84 -39.20
C SER A 221 24.23 -15.34 -39.75
N PRO A 222 25.29 -16.16 -39.77
CA PRO A 222 26.55 -15.75 -40.35
C PRO A 222 26.33 -15.52 -41.83
N GLN A 223 26.57 -14.29 -42.29
CA GLN A 223 26.65 -13.95 -43.68
C GLN A 223 27.89 -14.65 -44.25
N THR A 224 27.65 -15.61 -45.11
CA THR A 224 28.67 -16.27 -45.92
C THR A 224 29.34 -15.22 -46.83
N PRO A 225 30.66 -15.07 -46.81
CA PRO A 225 31.34 -14.20 -47.77
C PRO A 225 31.25 -14.84 -49.15
N ASN A 226 30.63 -14.10 -50.08
CA ASN A 226 30.56 -14.44 -51.48
C ASN A 226 31.93 -14.30 -52.10
N ALA A 227 32.58 -15.45 -52.36
CA ALA A 227 33.81 -15.56 -53.17
C ALA A 227 33.42 -15.63 -54.64
N ALA A 228 33.49 -14.53 -55.35
CA ALA A 228 33.61 -14.53 -56.81
C ALA A 228 34.05 -13.14 -57.26
N ASN A 229 35.30 -12.96 -57.54
CA ASN A 229 35.78 -12.55 -58.84
C ASN A 229 37.30 -12.23 -58.82
N GLN A 230 38.10 -13.08 -59.40
CA GLN A 230 39.33 -12.69 -60.00
C GLN A 230 39.21 -12.97 -61.52
N PRO A 231 39.74 -12.14 -62.38
CA PRO A 231 40.98 -12.46 -63.03
C PRO A 231 42.12 -11.52 -62.73
#